data_7010be922420d44ead5cf448b66e7b87
#
_entry.id   7010be922420d44ead5cf448b66e7b87
#
_cell.length_a   1.000
_cell.length_b   1.000
_cell.length_c   1.000
_cell.angle_alpha   90.00
_cell.angle_beta   90.00
_cell.angle_gamma   90.00
#
_symmetry.space_group_name_H-M   'P 1'
#
loop_
_entity.id
_entity.type
_entity.pdbx_description
1 polymer ?
#
loop_
_entity_poly.entity_id
_entity_poly.type
_entity_poly.pdbx_seq_one_letter_code
_entity_poly.pdbx_strand_id
1 'polypeptide(L)'
;MKEKILIAIAWPYANAELHVGNLTGSHLPGDITARYHRLKGNDVLMVSGTDSHGTPVTLAADKEGKPVEEVYMRYHNGFIELFKNFGITYDLFTTTHTENHFKVSQSIFLALLRNGYMFRQFSKQWYSPAAKRFLPDRYVEGTCYICGFEGARSDQCDNCGNVLEPEKLLNPRAKTGDGELELRETEHFYLDLSKLEPDVKKFLQDRSDHMRDTVLGESLAKIESEGLKPRSITRDLDWGIPVPVEEAGWETKKLYVWFEAVIGYLSAAIEWSQVSAEKDAWRDWWANPKARQFYFIGKDNIFFHCSQWPAQLMGAGSAFMDIFAPSPQPSPEGEGVKLTLPFDIPANQFMNLEGKKISGSRNWAVWGRDALTRYDPDALRYYLTVNMPEAKDSDWDWAEFVARNNNELVATWGNLA
;
A
#
# COMPACT_ATOMS: atom_id res chain seq x y z
N MET A 1 10.83 22.16 -21.04
CA MET A 1 11.55 20.88 -20.78
C MET A 1 10.50 19.85 -20.41
N LYS A 2 10.64 18.61 -20.86
CA LYS A 2 9.78 17.51 -20.42
C LYS A 2 10.03 17.23 -18.94
N GLU A 3 8.96 17.14 -18.15
CA GLU A 3 9.04 16.76 -16.74
C GLU A 3 9.02 15.23 -16.62
N LYS A 4 9.72 14.68 -15.65
CA LYS A 4 9.64 13.26 -15.26
C LYS A 4 8.56 13.11 -14.20
N ILE A 5 7.49 12.40 -14.55
CA ILE A 5 6.30 12.20 -13.71
C ILE A 5 6.14 10.74 -13.38
N LEU A 6 6.24 10.40 -12.10
CA LEU A 6 5.87 9.06 -11.59
C LEU A 6 4.44 9.11 -11.09
N ILE A 7 3.62 8.19 -11.56
CA ILE A 7 2.27 7.94 -11.05
C ILE A 7 2.29 6.57 -10.36
N ALA A 8 2.28 6.61 -9.04
CA ALA A 8 2.28 5.44 -8.17
C ALA A 8 0.86 5.21 -7.63
N ILE A 9 0.32 4.02 -7.87
CA ILE A 9 -1.03 3.67 -7.45
C ILE A 9 -0.96 2.65 -6.32
N ALA A 10 -1.75 2.84 -5.26
CA ALA A 10 -1.81 1.93 -4.13
C ALA A 10 -2.04 0.47 -4.58
N TRP A 11 -1.31 -0.44 -3.95
CA TRP A 11 -1.30 -1.85 -4.27
C TRP A 11 -2.48 -2.58 -3.61
N PRO A 12 -3.43 -3.15 -4.36
CA PRO A 12 -4.51 -3.92 -3.79
C PRO A 12 -4.04 -5.29 -3.30
N TYR A 13 -4.61 -5.76 -2.19
CA TYR A 13 -4.43 -7.15 -1.76
C TYR A 13 -5.05 -8.15 -2.72
N ALA A 14 -4.33 -9.23 -2.99
CA ALA A 14 -4.78 -10.33 -3.85
C ALA A 14 -5.72 -11.32 -3.11
N ASN A 15 -6.78 -10.84 -2.49
CA ASN A 15 -7.68 -11.65 -1.68
C ASN A 15 -9.17 -11.53 -2.02
N ALA A 16 -9.52 -10.60 -2.91
CA ALA A 16 -10.87 -10.36 -3.40
C ALA A 16 -10.83 -9.63 -4.74
N GLU A 17 -11.92 -9.69 -5.50
CA GLU A 17 -12.12 -8.86 -6.70
C GLU A 17 -12.10 -7.37 -6.35
N LEU A 18 -11.75 -6.52 -7.33
CA LEU A 18 -11.82 -5.07 -7.15
C LEU A 18 -13.24 -4.56 -7.40
N HIS A 19 -13.67 -3.66 -6.55
CA HIS A 19 -14.96 -2.97 -6.66
C HIS A 19 -14.79 -1.52 -7.11
N VAL A 20 -15.88 -0.87 -7.47
CA VAL A 20 -15.88 0.53 -7.95
C VAL A 20 -15.20 1.49 -6.98
N GLY A 21 -15.26 1.24 -5.69
CA GLY A 21 -14.58 2.05 -4.68
C GLY A 21 -13.03 1.98 -4.79
N ASN A 22 -12.46 0.83 -5.15
CA ASN A 22 -11.02 0.73 -5.44
C ASN A 22 -10.66 1.50 -6.71
N LEU A 23 -11.51 1.36 -7.76
CA LEU A 23 -11.28 2.02 -9.04
C LEU A 23 -11.29 3.54 -8.90
N THR A 24 -12.33 4.12 -8.27
CA THR A 24 -12.43 5.57 -8.08
C THR A 24 -11.51 6.11 -6.99
N GLY A 25 -11.12 5.26 -6.01
CA GLY A 25 -10.26 5.66 -4.90
C GLY A 25 -8.81 5.93 -5.31
N SER A 26 -8.26 5.15 -6.24
CA SER A 26 -6.84 5.26 -6.60
C SER A 26 -6.54 5.00 -8.08
N HIS A 27 -7.08 3.96 -8.69
CA HIS A 27 -6.66 3.53 -10.04
C HIS A 27 -7.10 4.50 -11.14
N LEU A 28 -8.35 4.92 -11.14
CA LEU A 28 -8.90 5.84 -12.13
C LEU A 28 -8.30 7.24 -12.05
N PRO A 29 -8.21 7.91 -10.88
CA PRO A 29 -7.57 9.23 -10.79
C PRO A 29 -6.10 9.20 -11.22
N GLY A 30 -5.38 8.13 -10.93
CA GLY A 30 -4.01 7.95 -11.40
C GLY A 30 -3.92 7.83 -12.92
N ASP A 31 -4.79 7.03 -13.55
CA ASP A 31 -4.85 6.90 -15.02
C ASP A 31 -5.18 8.24 -15.69
N ILE A 32 -6.13 8.99 -15.15
CA ILE A 32 -6.49 10.33 -15.67
C ILE A 32 -5.28 11.27 -15.58
N THR A 33 -4.59 11.28 -14.45
CA THR A 33 -3.40 12.13 -14.26
C THR A 33 -2.26 11.70 -15.19
N ALA A 34 -2.03 10.41 -15.37
CA ALA A 34 -1.04 9.89 -16.30
C ALA A 34 -1.36 10.32 -17.74
N ARG A 35 -2.61 10.20 -18.19
CA ARG A 35 -3.07 10.66 -19.52
C ARG A 35 -2.87 12.16 -19.69
N TYR A 36 -3.24 12.96 -18.69
CA TYR A 36 -3.04 14.41 -18.72
C TYR A 36 -1.56 14.77 -18.93
N HIS A 37 -0.67 14.18 -18.15
CA HIS A 37 0.76 14.48 -18.28
C HIS A 37 1.36 13.97 -19.59
N ARG A 38 0.93 12.82 -20.11
CA ARG A 38 1.33 12.32 -21.44
C ARG A 38 0.87 13.25 -22.55
N LEU A 39 -0.37 13.77 -22.48
CA LEU A 39 -0.89 14.77 -23.43
C LEU A 39 -0.11 16.09 -23.38
N LYS A 40 0.38 16.49 -22.20
CA LYS A 40 1.29 17.65 -22.06
C LYS A 40 2.69 17.39 -22.63
N GLY A 41 3.01 16.18 -23.05
CA GLY A 41 4.31 15.81 -23.58
C GLY A 41 5.36 15.50 -22.50
N ASN A 42 4.96 15.30 -21.24
CA ASN A 42 5.85 14.88 -20.17
C ASN A 42 6.22 13.39 -20.30
N ASP A 43 7.34 13.01 -19.71
CA ASP A 43 7.75 11.60 -19.59
C ASP A 43 7.08 11.00 -18.35
N VAL A 44 6.14 10.09 -18.55
CA VAL A 44 5.31 9.52 -17.50
C VAL A 44 5.63 8.04 -17.31
N LEU A 45 5.85 7.66 -16.06
CA LEU A 45 5.94 6.25 -15.63
C LEU A 45 4.79 5.97 -14.65
N MET A 46 3.83 5.16 -15.05
CA MET A 46 2.69 4.76 -14.22
C MET A 46 2.87 3.32 -13.76
N VAL A 47 3.02 3.12 -12.45
CA VAL A 47 3.29 1.81 -11.85
C VAL A 47 2.31 1.48 -10.73
N SER A 48 2.03 0.20 -10.61
CA SER A 48 1.33 -0.41 -9.49
C SER A 48 1.61 -1.92 -9.47
N GLY A 49 0.93 -2.62 -8.61
CA GLY A 49 1.00 -4.07 -8.55
C GLY A 49 0.03 -4.63 -7.54
N THR A 50 0.14 -5.93 -7.34
CA THR A 50 -0.68 -6.68 -6.41
C THR A 50 0.11 -6.93 -5.13
N ASP A 51 -0.43 -6.53 -3.97
CA ASP A 51 0.11 -6.91 -2.68
C ASP A 51 -0.23 -8.38 -2.39
N SER A 52 0.81 -9.23 -2.42
CA SER A 52 0.70 -10.68 -2.33
C SER A 52 1.07 -11.25 -0.96
N HIS A 53 1.63 -10.44 -0.06
CA HIS A 53 2.16 -10.92 1.23
C HIS A 53 1.28 -10.60 2.44
N GLY A 54 0.22 -9.85 2.26
CA GLY A 54 -0.67 -9.50 3.36
C GLY A 54 -1.40 -10.71 3.96
N THR A 55 -1.61 -10.70 5.27
CA THR A 55 -2.43 -11.68 5.98
C THR A 55 -3.81 -11.94 5.34
N PRO A 56 -4.49 -10.96 4.70
CA PRO A 56 -5.73 -11.23 3.97
C PRO A 56 -5.58 -12.26 2.86
N VAL A 57 -4.42 -12.34 2.23
CA VAL A 57 -4.14 -13.29 1.12
C VAL A 57 -3.98 -14.70 1.65
N THR A 58 -3.21 -14.88 2.74
CA THR A 58 -3.04 -16.20 3.39
C THR A 58 -4.35 -16.71 3.98
N LEU A 59 -5.17 -15.82 4.58
CA LEU A 59 -6.51 -16.18 5.07
C LEU A 59 -7.45 -16.62 3.93
N ALA A 60 -7.37 -15.98 2.77
CA ALA A 60 -8.15 -16.39 1.60
C ALA A 60 -7.70 -17.78 1.10
N ALA A 61 -6.40 -18.03 1.05
CA ALA A 61 -5.82 -19.31 0.68
C ALA A 61 -6.23 -20.43 1.66
N ASP A 62 -6.11 -20.19 2.95
CA ASP A 62 -6.53 -21.14 4.00
C ASP A 62 -8.02 -21.48 3.88
N LYS A 63 -8.88 -20.46 3.67
CA LYS A 63 -10.32 -20.65 3.49
C LYS A 63 -10.68 -21.47 2.25
N GLU A 64 -9.90 -21.32 1.18
CA GLU A 64 -10.09 -22.08 -0.07
C GLU A 64 -9.40 -23.44 -0.06
N GLY A 65 -8.53 -23.70 0.90
CA GLY A 65 -7.70 -24.91 0.93
C GLY A 65 -6.71 -25.00 -0.23
N LYS A 66 -6.20 -23.85 -0.68
CA LYS A 66 -5.32 -23.74 -1.85
C LYS A 66 -3.96 -23.15 -1.49
N PRO A 67 -2.91 -23.41 -2.29
CA PRO A 67 -1.64 -22.71 -2.17
C PRO A 67 -1.82 -21.18 -2.30
N VAL A 68 -1.06 -20.41 -1.52
CA VAL A 68 -1.11 -18.95 -1.53
C VAL A 68 -0.81 -18.40 -2.92
N GLU A 69 0.15 -19.02 -3.62
CA GLU A 69 0.55 -18.65 -4.98
C GLU A 69 -0.61 -18.76 -5.99
N GLU A 70 -1.40 -19.83 -5.90
CA GLU A 70 -2.55 -20.01 -6.78
C GLU A 70 -3.60 -18.93 -6.55
N VAL A 71 -3.83 -18.57 -5.30
CA VAL A 71 -4.84 -17.58 -4.92
C VAL A 71 -4.42 -16.19 -5.35
N TYR A 72 -3.20 -15.74 -4.99
CA TYR A 72 -2.81 -14.38 -5.37
C TYR A 72 -2.64 -14.22 -6.87
N MET A 73 -2.11 -15.21 -7.58
CA MET A 73 -1.97 -15.16 -9.06
C MET A 73 -3.31 -15.09 -9.77
N ARG A 74 -4.33 -15.78 -9.27
CA ARG A 74 -5.67 -15.69 -9.82
C ARG A 74 -6.23 -14.26 -9.73
N TYR A 75 -6.10 -13.60 -8.55
CA TYR A 75 -6.54 -12.22 -8.39
C TYR A 75 -5.68 -11.25 -9.17
N HIS A 76 -4.36 -11.44 -9.18
CA HIS A 76 -3.44 -10.64 -9.98
C HIS A 76 -3.83 -10.61 -11.46
N ASN A 77 -4.03 -11.77 -12.06
CA ASN A 77 -4.47 -11.89 -13.45
C ASN A 77 -5.85 -11.25 -13.66
N GLY A 78 -6.77 -11.43 -12.71
CA GLY A 78 -8.09 -10.80 -12.75
C GLY A 78 -8.03 -9.27 -12.69
N PHE A 79 -7.10 -8.70 -11.95
CA PHE A 79 -6.88 -7.25 -11.89
C PHE A 79 -6.34 -6.71 -13.21
N ILE A 80 -5.36 -7.39 -13.81
CA ILE A 80 -4.82 -7.02 -15.14
C ILE A 80 -5.95 -7.00 -16.19
N GLU A 81 -6.77 -8.05 -16.22
CA GLU A 81 -7.92 -8.13 -17.12
C GLU A 81 -8.93 -7.00 -16.87
N LEU A 82 -9.27 -6.75 -15.60
CA LEU A 82 -10.17 -5.67 -15.22
C LEU A 82 -9.66 -4.31 -15.68
N PHE A 83 -8.39 -3.98 -15.42
CA PHE A 83 -7.80 -2.70 -15.82
C PHE A 83 -7.79 -2.54 -17.33
N LYS A 84 -7.42 -3.60 -18.07
CA LYS A 84 -7.45 -3.59 -19.53
C LYS A 84 -8.85 -3.28 -20.04
N ASN A 85 -9.88 -3.96 -19.51
CA ASN A 85 -11.28 -3.79 -19.94
C ASN A 85 -11.85 -2.44 -19.49
N PHE A 86 -11.31 -1.86 -18.39
CA PHE A 86 -11.66 -0.53 -17.91
C PHE A 86 -10.90 0.59 -18.64
N GLY A 87 -9.98 0.25 -19.54
CA GLY A 87 -9.14 1.19 -20.27
C GLY A 87 -8.10 1.90 -19.40
N ILE A 88 -7.68 1.31 -18.27
CA ILE A 88 -6.58 1.79 -17.44
C ILE A 88 -5.29 1.14 -17.91
N THR A 89 -4.27 1.95 -18.23
CA THR A 89 -3.00 1.46 -18.80
C THR A 89 -1.82 1.81 -17.91
N TYR A 90 -1.21 0.78 -17.36
CA TYR A 90 0.05 0.86 -16.61
C TYR A 90 1.24 0.68 -17.56
N ASP A 91 2.36 1.35 -17.25
CA ASP A 91 3.65 1.01 -17.85
C ASP A 91 4.20 -0.29 -17.25
N LEU A 92 3.92 -0.53 -15.97
CA LEU A 92 4.10 -1.83 -15.33
C LEU A 92 3.04 -2.05 -14.23
N PHE A 93 2.38 -3.19 -14.28
CA PHE A 93 1.57 -3.75 -13.20
C PHE A 93 2.15 -5.11 -12.82
N THR A 94 2.78 -5.20 -11.65
CA THR A 94 3.53 -6.37 -11.18
C THR A 94 2.97 -6.94 -9.87
N THR A 95 3.74 -7.67 -9.11
CA THR A 95 3.36 -8.23 -7.80
C THR A 95 4.50 -8.08 -6.81
N THR A 96 4.20 -8.01 -5.50
CA THR A 96 5.23 -7.99 -4.45
C THR A 96 5.99 -9.32 -4.34
N HIS A 97 5.50 -10.41 -4.94
CA HIS A 97 6.17 -11.70 -4.92
C HIS A 97 7.08 -11.90 -6.14
N THR A 98 8.10 -11.04 -6.29
CA THR A 98 9.14 -11.14 -7.31
C THR A 98 10.53 -11.07 -6.68
N GLU A 99 11.51 -11.72 -7.30
CA GLU A 99 12.91 -11.63 -6.86
C GLU A 99 13.42 -10.18 -6.84
N ASN A 100 12.98 -9.37 -7.82
CA ASN A 100 13.30 -7.95 -7.87
C ASN A 100 12.77 -7.22 -6.63
N HIS A 101 11.49 -7.39 -6.29
CA HIS A 101 10.90 -6.75 -5.12
C HIS A 101 11.57 -7.22 -3.82
N PHE A 102 11.89 -8.51 -3.71
CA PHE A 102 12.63 -9.05 -2.57
C PHE A 102 13.97 -8.35 -2.40
N LYS A 103 14.77 -8.28 -3.46
CA LYS A 103 16.08 -7.63 -3.45
C LYS A 103 15.99 -6.15 -3.07
N VAL A 104 15.04 -5.41 -3.64
CA VAL A 104 14.87 -3.98 -3.35
C VAL A 104 14.46 -3.76 -1.90
N SER A 105 13.49 -4.54 -1.40
CA SER A 105 12.99 -4.44 -0.02
C SER A 105 14.06 -4.79 1.00
N GLN A 106 14.82 -5.86 0.76
CA GLN A 106 15.96 -6.25 1.59
C GLN A 106 17.08 -5.20 1.56
N SER A 107 17.30 -4.54 0.42
CA SER A 107 18.30 -3.46 0.31
C SER A 107 17.89 -2.21 1.09
N ILE A 108 16.62 -1.82 1.08
CA ILE A 108 16.08 -0.74 1.94
C ILE A 108 16.24 -1.10 3.41
N PHE A 109 15.88 -2.35 3.79
CA PHE A 109 16.08 -2.84 5.16
C PHE A 109 17.54 -2.71 5.60
N LEU A 110 18.48 -3.23 4.82
CA LEU A 110 19.90 -3.18 5.13
C LEU A 110 20.45 -1.75 5.19
N ALA A 111 19.96 -0.86 4.33
CA ALA A 111 20.33 0.56 4.36
C ALA A 111 19.86 1.26 5.64
N LEU A 112 18.62 1.03 6.06
CA LEU A 112 18.08 1.54 7.31
C LEU A 112 18.82 1.00 8.53
N LEU A 113 19.16 -0.29 8.51
CA LEU A 113 19.95 -0.93 9.57
C LEU A 113 21.36 -0.32 9.64
N ARG A 114 22.06 -0.21 8.50
CA ARG A 114 23.39 0.41 8.38
C ARG A 114 23.42 1.84 8.91
N ASN A 115 22.36 2.61 8.64
CA ASN A 115 22.25 4.00 9.05
C ASN A 115 21.74 4.20 10.48
N GLY A 116 21.52 3.11 11.25
CA GLY A 116 21.17 3.15 12.67
C GLY A 116 19.72 3.57 12.97
N TYR A 117 18.83 3.43 11.99
CA TYR A 117 17.38 3.69 12.15
C TYR A 117 16.59 2.46 12.58
N MET A 118 17.24 1.34 12.84
CA MET A 118 16.58 0.13 13.32
C MET A 118 17.23 -0.42 14.57
N PHE A 119 16.44 -1.08 15.40
CA PHE A 119 16.86 -1.80 16.59
C PHE A 119 16.03 -3.08 16.77
N ARG A 120 16.51 -3.99 17.62
CA ARG A 120 15.81 -5.23 17.96
C ARG A 120 15.10 -5.06 19.30
N GLN A 121 13.93 -5.65 19.41
CA GLN A 121 13.14 -5.68 20.64
C GLN A 121 12.32 -6.95 20.72
N PHE A 122 12.24 -7.53 21.90
CA PHE A 122 11.32 -8.62 22.20
C PHE A 122 9.89 -8.07 22.37
N SER A 123 8.93 -8.83 21.86
CA SER A 123 7.50 -8.61 22.06
C SER A 123 6.79 -9.92 22.29
N LYS A 124 5.62 -9.90 22.95
CA LYS A 124 4.79 -11.08 23.15
C LYS A 124 3.79 -11.18 22.01
N GLN A 125 3.69 -12.38 21.43
CA GLN A 125 2.74 -12.68 20.36
C GLN A 125 2.04 -14.00 20.63
N TRP A 126 0.85 -14.17 20.06
CA TRP A 126 0.07 -15.38 20.17
C TRP A 126 0.69 -16.51 19.35
N TYR A 127 0.90 -17.64 20.00
CA TYR A 127 1.42 -18.87 19.41
C TYR A 127 0.37 -19.96 19.52
N SER A 128 0.16 -20.73 18.45
CA SER A 128 -0.66 -21.93 18.45
C SER A 128 0.22 -23.17 18.63
N PRO A 129 0.15 -23.88 19.76
CA PRO A 129 0.86 -25.16 19.93
C PRO A 129 0.38 -26.22 18.94
N ALA A 130 -0.91 -26.22 18.60
CA ALA A 130 -1.49 -27.16 17.66
C ALA A 130 -0.95 -26.96 16.23
N ALA A 131 -0.89 -25.70 15.77
CA ALA A 131 -0.32 -25.35 14.45
C ALA A 131 1.21 -25.20 14.47
N LYS A 132 1.85 -25.21 15.65
CA LYS A 132 3.30 -25.02 15.87
C LYS A 132 3.85 -23.74 15.24
N ARG A 133 3.08 -22.66 15.26
CA ARG A 133 3.45 -21.37 14.68
C ARG A 133 2.91 -20.20 15.47
N PHE A 134 3.54 -19.06 15.33
CA PHE A 134 2.95 -17.78 15.73
C PHE A 134 1.77 -17.46 14.82
N LEU A 135 0.74 -16.85 15.40
CA LEU A 135 -0.45 -16.46 14.66
C LEU A 135 -0.37 -14.96 14.34
N PRO A 136 -0.51 -14.58 13.07
CA PRO A 136 -0.64 -13.18 12.69
C PRO A 136 -1.85 -12.53 13.36
N ASP A 137 -1.77 -11.22 13.57
CA ASP A 137 -2.77 -10.47 14.33
C ASP A 137 -4.23 -10.69 13.88
N ARG A 138 -4.44 -10.91 12.58
CA ARG A 138 -5.78 -11.17 12.00
C ARG A 138 -6.29 -12.60 12.20
N TYR A 139 -5.42 -13.51 12.63
CA TYR A 139 -5.79 -14.90 12.96
C TYR A 139 -6.27 -15.05 14.39
N VAL A 140 -6.05 -14.05 15.24
CA VAL A 140 -6.49 -14.04 16.63
C VAL A 140 -7.54 -12.96 16.83
N GLU A 141 -8.65 -13.33 17.46
CA GLU A 141 -9.70 -12.40 17.87
C GLU A 141 -10.05 -12.65 19.34
N GLY A 142 -10.62 -11.62 19.95
CA GLY A 142 -11.05 -11.68 21.34
C GLY A 142 -11.87 -10.47 21.72
N THR A 143 -12.01 -10.24 23.02
CA THR A 143 -12.75 -9.08 23.53
C THR A 143 -11.80 -7.91 23.77
N CYS A 144 -12.12 -6.76 23.19
CA CYS A 144 -11.38 -5.53 23.38
C CYS A 144 -11.42 -5.07 24.83
N TYR A 145 -10.27 -4.93 25.47
CA TYR A 145 -10.18 -4.47 26.86
C TYR A 145 -10.51 -2.97 27.04
N ILE A 146 -10.64 -2.21 25.93
CA ILE A 146 -10.98 -0.77 25.97
C ILE A 146 -12.49 -0.55 25.83
N CYS A 147 -13.16 -1.22 24.87
CA CYS A 147 -14.58 -0.97 24.59
C CYS A 147 -15.51 -2.18 24.73
N GLY A 148 -15.00 -3.36 25.10
CA GLY A 148 -15.79 -4.58 25.31
C GLY A 148 -16.26 -5.28 24.03
N PHE A 149 -15.84 -4.84 22.84
CA PHE A 149 -16.24 -5.48 21.59
C PHE A 149 -15.62 -6.88 21.45
N GLU A 150 -16.44 -7.92 21.23
CA GLU A 150 -16.04 -9.33 21.24
C GLU A 150 -15.33 -9.82 19.96
N GLY A 151 -15.27 -9.01 18.92
CA GLY A 151 -14.62 -9.32 17.64
C GLY A 151 -13.36 -8.54 17.39
N ALA A 152 -12.68 -8.05 18.44
CA ALA A 152 -11.43 -7.29 18.30
C ALA A 152 -10.28 -8.20 17.86
N ARG A 153 -9.42 -7.69 16.96
CA ARG A 153 -8.18 -8.39 16.60
C ARG A 153 -7.13 -8.19 17.68
N SER A 154 -6.06 -8.97 17.64
CA SER A 154 -5.04 -8.87 18.67
C SER A 154 -4.25 -7.57 18.63
N ASP A 155 -4.19 -6.89 17.49
CA ASP A 155 -3.46 -5.63 17.28
C ASP A 155 -4.35 -4.38 17.22
N GLN A 156 -5.64 -4.54 16.88
CA GLN A 156 -6.54 -3.42 16.69
C GLN A 156 -8.01 -3.81 16.88
N CYS A 157 -8.79 -2.93 17.46
CA CYS A 157 -10.24 -3.08 17.57
C CYS A 157 -10.97 -2.44 16.38
N ASP A 158 -11.72 -3.23 15.61
CA ASP A 158 -12.51 -2.74 14.48
C ASP A 158 -13.68 -1.83 14.89
N ASN A 159 -14.11 -1.88 16.17
CA ASN A 159 -15.22 -1.07 16.67
C ASN A 159 -14.76 0.31 17.17
N CYS A 160 -13.73 0.38 18.00
CA CYS A 160 -13.25 1.66 18.57
C CYS A 160 -12.01 2.22 17.88
N GLY A 161 -11.41 1.49 16.92
CA GLY A 161 -10.24 1.93 16.17
C GLY A 161 -8.92 1.93 16.92
N ASN A 162 -8.93 1.62 18.23
CA ASN A 162 -7.73 1.66 19.05
C ASN A 162 -6.77 0.51 18.72
N VAL A 163 -5.48 0.80 18.75
CA VAL A 163 -4.42 -0.21 18.75
C VAL A 163 -4.46 -0.96 20.07
N LEU A 164 -4.34 -2.28 20.01
CA LEU A 164 -4.37 -3.16 21.17
C LEU A 164 -2.99 -3.79 21.41
N GLU A 165 -2.72 -4.08 22.67
CA GLU A 165 -1.59 -4.91 23.09
C GLU A 165 -2.05 -6.35 23.12
N PRO A 166 -1.41 -7.29 22.38
CA PRO A 166 -1.85 -8.68 22.29
C PRO A 166 -2.06 -9.37 23.65
N GLU A 167 -1.19 -9.07 24.60
CA GLU A 167 -1.26 -9.65 25.96
C GLU A 167 -2.44 -9.16 26.81
N LYS A 168 -3.07 -8.06 26.44
CA LYS A 168 -4.24 -7.49 27.12
C LYS A 168 -5.57 -7.91 26.50
N LEU A 169 -5.54 -8.58 25.32
CA LEU A 169 -6.75 -9.05 24.67
C LEU A 169 -7.46 -10.07 25.57
N LEU A 170 -8.75 -9.83 25.83
CA LEU A 170 -9.55 -10.72 26.65
C LEU A 170 -10.14 -11.86 25.81
N ASN A 171 -10.23 -13.06 26.39
CA ASN A 171 -10.80 -14.25 25.72
C ASN A 171 -10.23 -14.49 24.31
N PRO A 172 -8.91 -14.54 24.14
CA PRO A 172 -8.30 -14.74 22.84
C PRO A 172 -8.66 -16.10 22.25
N ARG A 173 -8.97 -16.14 20.96
CA ARG A 173 -9.27 -17.36 20.23
C ARG A 173 -8.72 -17.27 18.80
N ALA A 174 -8.25 -18.41 18.29
CA ALA A 174 -7.85 -18.51 16.89
C ALA A 174 -9.09 -18.58 15.99
N LYS A 175 -9.08 -17.86 14.87
CA LYS A 175 -10.14 -17.93 13.85
C LYS A 175 -10.17 -19.25 13.09
N THR A 176 -9.03 -19.93 13.03
CA THR A 176 -8.84 -21.18 12.29
C THR A 176 -9.07 -22.42 13.15
N GLY A 177 -9.54 -22.26 14.39
CA GLY A 177 -9.85 -23.39 15.27
C GLY A 177 -8.62 -24.10 15.85
N ASP A 178 -7.48 -23.42 15.93
CA ASP A 178 -6.17 -23.99 16.34
C ASP A 178 -6.06 -24.31 17.84
N GLY A 179 -7.15 -24.37 18.58
CA GLY A 179 -7.17 -24.74 20.00
C GLY A 179 -6.72 -23.63 20.95
N GLU A 180 -6.10 -24.03 22.09
CA GLU A 180 -5.58 -23.08 23.08
C GLU A 180 -4.40 -22.27 22.50
N LEU A 181 -4.33 -20.99 22.86
CA LEU A 181 -3.29 -20.07 22.47
C LEU A 181 -2.36 -19.76 23.64
N GLU A 182 -1.09 -19.61 23.36
CA GLU A 182 -0.06 -19.22 24.32
C GLU A 182 0.57 -17.89 23.91
N LEU A 183 0.89 -17.04 24.88
CA LEU A 183 1.76 -15.88 24.66
C LEU A 183 3.21 -16.33 24.75
N ARG A 184 3.98 -16.11 23.67
CA ARG A 184 5.41 -16.36 23.61
C ARG A 184 6.19 -15.13 23.24
N GLU A 185 7.40 -15.00 23.79
CA GLU A 185 8.32 -13.95 23.40
C GLU A 185 8.95 -14.26 22.03
N THR A 186 9.03 -13.25 21.20
CA THR A 186 9.72 -13.28 19.90
C THR A 186 10.43 -11.96 19.65
N GLU A 187 11.60 -12.01 19.03
CA GLU A 187 12.41 -10.83 18.71
C GLU A 187 12.08 -10.31 17.33
N HIS A 188 11.91 -8.99 17.22
CA HIS A 188 11.63 -8.32 15.96
C HIS A 188 12.51 -7.10 15.74
N PHE A 189 12.74 -6.73 14.48
CA PHE A 189 13.28 -5.42 14.13
C PHE A 189 12.19 -4.36 14.18
N TYR A 190 12.54 -3.22 14.76
CA TYR A 190 11.73 -2.01 14.83
C TYR A 190 12.40 -0.89 14.04
N LEU A 191 11.64 -0.25 13.15
CA LEU A 191 12.03 1.01 12.52
C LEU A 191 11.77 2.14 13.52
N ASP A 192 12.83 2.86 13.90
CA ASP A 192 12.78 3.98 14.82
C ASP A 192 12.35 5.26 14.08
N LEU A 193 11.04 5.38 13.85
CA LEU A 193 10.47 6.53 13.19
C LEU A 193 10.65 7.83 14.00
N SER A 194 10.87 7.75 15.32
CA SER A 194 11.07 8.92 16.16
C SER A 194 12.32 9.70 15.80
N LYS A 195 13.37 9.01 15.36
CA LYS A 195 14.61 9.65 14.86
C LYS A 195 14.42 10.43 13.56
N LEU A 196 13.41 10.08 12.78
CA LEU A 196 13.12 10.68 11.47
C LEU A 196 11.93 11.67 11.53
N GLU A 197 11.28 11.78 12.69
CA GLU A 197 10.11 12.65 12.86
C GLU A 197 10.35 14.12 12.45
N PRO A 198 11.45 14.78 12.86
CA PRO A 198 11.71 16.16 12.44
C PRO A 198 11.79 16.33 10.93
N ASP A 199 12.43 15.36 10.25
CA ASP A 199 12.59 15.38 8.81
C ASP A 199 11.26 15.10 8.08
N VAL A 200 10.46 14.16 8.61
CA VAL A 200 9.11 13.87 8.09
C VAL A 200 8.19 15.08 8.28
N LYS A 201 8.22 15.71 9.43
CA LYS A 201 7.43 16.93 9.72
C LYS A 201 7.80 18.06 8.75
N LYS A 202 9.09 18.27 8.53
CA LYS A 202 9.58 19.25 7.57
C LYS A 202 9.16 18.89 6.14
N PHE A 203 9.28 17.63 5.75
CA PHE A 203 8.83 17.13 4.45
C PHE A 203 7.36 17.47 4.17
N LEU A 204 6.47 17.30 5.14
CA LEU A 204 5.04 17.62 5.02
C LEU A 204 4.82 19.14 4.94
N GLN A 205 5.48 19.92 5.81
CA GLN A 205 5.37 21.38 5.82
C GLN A 205 5.84 22.02 4.52
N ASP A 206 6.92 21.51 3.92
CA ASP A 206 7.47 21.99 2.63
C ASP A 206 6.53 21.72 1.44
N ARG A 207 5.39 21.02 1.63
CA ARG A 207 4.41 20.67 0.60
C ARG A 207 3.01 21.23 0.84
N SER A 208 2.93 22.17 1.77
CA SER A 208 1.65 22.83 2.13
C SER A 208 1.01 23.64 1.02
N ASP A 209 1.74 23.93 -0.06
CA ASP A 209 1.27 24.68 -1.20
C ASP A 209 0.54 23.83 -2.27
N HIS A 210 0.64 22.50 -2.20
CA HIS A 210 0.05 21.62 -3.22
C HIS A 210 -0.56 20.31 -2.71
N MET A 211 -0.17 19.80 -1.54
CA MET A 211 -0.88 18.67 -0.93
C MET A 211 -2.23 19.08 -0.37
N ARG A 212 -3.21 18.19 -0.43
CA ARG A 212 -4.56 18.45 0.09
C ARG A 212 -4.53 18.73 1.60
N ASP A 213 -5.28 19.74 2.04
CA ASP A 213 -5.38 20.14 3.48
C ASP A 213 -5.82 18.98 4.37
N THR A 214 -6.70 18.10 3.90
CA THR A 214 -7.16 16.91 4.64
C THR A 214 -6.02 15.94 4.93
N VAL A 215 -5.13 15.73 3.97
CA VAL A 215 -3.97 14.82 4.08
C VAL A 215 -2.91 15.42 5.00
N LEU A 216 -2.57 16.68 4.79
CA LEU A 216 -1.59 17.40 5.62
C LEU A 216 -2.07 17.56 7.04
N GLY A 217 -3.33 18.01 7.22
CA GLY A 217 -3.92 18.25 8.54
C GLY A 217 -3.97 16.96 9.36
N GLU A 218 -4.42 15.85 8.80
CA GLU A 218 -4.44 14.56 9.49
C GLU A 218 -3.03 14.09 9.86
N SER A 219 -2.07 14.20 8.92
CA SER A 219 -0.70 13.74 9.14
C SER A 219 0.02 14.57 10.21
N LEU A 220 -0.06 15.90 10.13
CA LEU A 220 0.59 16.79 11.09
C LEU A 220 -0.07 16.72 12.46
N ALA A 221 -1.41 16.68 12.54
CA ALA A 221 -2.11 16.56 13.81
C ALA A 221 -1.76 15.25 14.53
N LYS A 222 -1.61 14.14 13.79
CA LYS A 222 -1.18 12.86 14.35
C LYS A 222 0.25 12.93 14.89
N ILE A 223 1.17 13.53 14.14
CA ILE A 223 2.56 13.72 14.61
C ILE A 223 2.58 14.61 15.86
N GLU A 224 1.80 15.69 15.90
CA GLU A 224 1.77 16.61 17.04
C GLU A 224 1.16 15.98 18.29
N SER A 225 0.13 15.16 18.15
CA SER A 225 -0.57 14.56 19.30
C SER A 225 0.11 13.30 19.85
N GLU A 226 0.71 12.46 18.99
CA GLU A 226 1.20 11.13 19.37
C GLU A 226 2.70 10.95 19.17
N GLY A 227 3.33 11.78 18.33
CA GLY A 227 4.67 11.57 17.80
C GLY A 227 4.76 10.36 16.85
N LEU A 228 5.89 10.22 16.18
CA LEU A 228 6.20 9.03 15.39
C LEU A 228 6.90 8.00 16.29
N LYS A 229 6.18 6.94 16.63
CA LYS A 229 6.70 5.86 17.49
C LYS A 229 7.40 4.78 16.67
N PRO A 230 8.40 4.09 17.25
CA PRO A 230 9.00 2.91 16.64
C PRO A 230 7.94 1.87 16.24
N ARG A 231 8.12 1.25 15.07
CA ARG A 231 7.20 0.22 14.56
C ARG A 231 7.95 -1.06 14.22
N SER A 232 7.40 -2.18 14.67
CA SER A 232 7.91 -3.50 14.27
C SER A 232 7.71 -3.70 12.78
N ILE A 233 8.82 -4.04 12.08
CA ILE A 233 8.87 -4.22 10.63
C ILE A 233 9.16 -5.66 10.22
N THR A 234 9.17 -6.58 11.16
CA THR A 234 9.28 -8.02 10.90
C THR A 234 8.16 -8.77 11.61
N ARG A 235 7.84 -9.96 11.13
CA ARG A 235 6.81 -10.83 11.70
C ARG A 235 7.24 -12.29 11.59
N ASP A 236 6.75 -13.11 12.51
CA ASP A 236 6.82 -14.56 12.39
C ASP A 236 5.72 -15.02 11.43
N LEU A 237 6.08 -15.29 10.19
CA LEU A 237 5.19 -15.65 9.08
C LEU A 237 5.84 -16.70 8.20
N ASP A 238 5.03 -17.59 7.64
CA ASP A 238 5.49 -18.57 6.66
C ASP A 238 5.60 -17.96 5.24
N TRP A 239 4.79 -16.93 4.95
CA TRP A 239 4.66 -16.30 3.63
C TRP A 239 5.07 -14.83 3.68
N GLY A 240 5.96 -14.42 2.78
CA GLY A 240 6.49 -13.05 2.69
C GLY A 240 7.98 -13.01 2.36
N ILE A 241 8.54 -11.81 2.37
CA ILE A 241 9.96 -11.57 2.07
C ILE A 241 10.82 -11.99 3.27
N PRO A 242 11.80 -12.90 3.11
CA PRO A 242 12.72 -13.25 4.19
C PRO A 242 13.47 -12.03 4.72
N VAL A 243 13.64 -11.95 6.03
CA VAL A 243 14.50 -10.94 6.67
C VAL A 243 15.96 -11.24 6.28
N PRO A 244 16.74 -10.25 5.77
CA PRO A 244 18.10 -10.47 5.29
C PRO A 244 19.13 -10.50 6.45
N VAL A 245 18.95 -11.46 7.36
CA VAL A 245 19.80 -11.66 8.54
C VAL A 245 20.15 -13.14 8.63
N GLU A 246 21.46 -13.43 8.64
CA GLU A 246 22.00 -14.80 8.70
C GLU A 246 22.28 -15.21 10.15
N GLU A 247 21.26 -15.20 11.01
CA GLU A 247 21.36 -15.59 12.41
C GLU A 247 20.29 -16.64 12.72
N ALA A 248 20.63 -17.61 13.59
CA ALA A 248 19.69 -18.65 14.02
C ALA A 248 18.42 -18.03 14.65
N GLY A 249 17.25 -18.52 14.24
CA GLY A 249 15.95 -18.03 14.71
C GLY A 249 15.34 -16.92 13.84
N TRP A 250 16.02 -16.50 12.77
CA TRP A 250 15.49 -15.51 11.82
C TRP A 250 14.95 -16.13 10.53
N GLU A 251 15.14 -17.42 10.31
CA GLU A 251 14.76 -18.14 9.08
C GLU A 251 13.24 -18.13 8.85
N THR A 252 12.45 -18.14 9.95
CA THR A 252 10.99 -18.12 9.92
C THR A 252 10.40 -16.71 9.90
N LYS A 253 11.24 -15.69 9.94
CA LYS A 253 10.78 -14.30 9.99
C LYS A 253 10.72 -13.67 8.61
N LYS A 254 9.68 -12.87 8.41
CA LYS A 254 9.44 -12.14 7.16
C LYS A 254 9.36 -10.65 7.44
N LEU A 255 9.62 -9.84 6.42
CA LEU A 255 9.33 -8.42 6.45
C LEU A 255 7.82 -8.21 6.60
N TYR A 256 7.44 -7.23 7.41
CA TYR A 256 6.04 -6.87 7.59
C TYR A 256 5.47 -6.23 6.33
N VAL A 257 4.29 -6.67 5.91
CA VAL A 257 3.68 -6.25 4.64
C VAL A 257 3.63 -4.72 4.47
N TRP A 258 3.28 -3.96 5.50
CA TRP A 258 3.22 -2.51 5.43
C TRP A 258 4.59 -1.81 5.40
N PHE A 259 5.67 -2.54 5.73
CA PHE A 259 7.02 -2.05 5.50
C PHE A 259 7.43 -2.21 4.04
N GLU A 260 7.13 -3.37 3.43
CA GLU A 260 7.60 -3.71 2.09
C GLU A 260 6.65 -3.23 0.98
N ALA A 261 5.33 -3.18 1.20
CA ALA A 261 4.36 -2.80 0.17
C ALA A 261 4.60 -1.39 -0.39
N VAL A 262 4.97 -0.41 0.45
CA VAL A 262 5.31 0.94 -0.01
C VAL A 262 6.63 0.99 -0.81
N ILE A 263 7.52 0.03 -0.61
CA ILE A 263 8.75 -0.14 -1.41
C ILE A 263 8.40 -0.64 -2.83
N GLY A 264 7.23 -1.21 -3.00
CA GLY A 264 6.70 -1.70 -4.26
C GLY A 264 6.78 -0.68 -5.39
N TYR A 265 6.57 0.59 -5.10
CA TYR A 265 6.64 1.66 -6.12
C TYR A 265 8.05 1.83 -6.70
N LEU A 266 9.07 1.77 -5.84
CA LEU A 266 10.47 1.80 -6.26
C LEU A 266 10.85 0.53 -7.00
N SER A 267 10.47 -0.64 -6.44
CA SER A 267 10.79 -1.92 -7.08
C SER A 267 10.12 -2.10 -8.43
N ALA A 268 8.87 -1.64 -8.60
CA ALA A 268 8.19 -1.66 -9.89
C ALA A 268 8.87 -0.76 -10.93
N ALA A 269 9.33 0.42 -10.55
CA ALA A 269 10.09 1.28 -11.45
C ALA A 269 11.43 0.65 -11.88
N ILE A 270 12.11 -0.03 -10.94
CA ILE A 270 13.34 -0.80 -11.22
C ILE A 270 13.03 -1.98 -12.16
N GLU A 271 11.98 -2.76 -11.87
CA GLU A 271 11.56 -3.88 -12.71
C GLU A 271 11.18 -3.42 -14.11
N TRP A 272 10.43 -2.32 -14.22
CA TRP A 272 10.12 -1.71 -15.51
C TRP A 272 11.38 -1.38 -16.32
N SER A 273 12.40 -0.81 -15.70
CA SER A 273 13.66 -0.51 -16.40
C SER A 273 14.47 -1.74 -16.78
N GLN A 274 14.27 -2.88 -16.10
CA GLN A 274 14.90 -4.16 -16.44
C GLN A 274 14.25 -4.81 -17.67
N VAL A 275 12.92 -4.69 -17.81
CA VAL A 275 12.17 -5.26 -18.94
C VAL A 275 12.08 -4.31 -20.13
N SER A 276 12.30 -3.01 -19.93
CA SER A 276 12.45 -2.03 -20.99
C SER A 276 13.87 -2.10 -21.58
N ALA A 277 14.06 -1.57 -22.78
CA ALA A 277 15.38 -1.51 -23.40
C ALA A 277 16.38 -0.55 -22.69
N GLU A 278 15.93 0.19 -21.71
CA GLU A 278 16.67 1.25 -21.03
C GLU A 278 17.03 0.85 -19.60
N LYS A 279 18.10 0.08 -19.44
CA LYS A 279 18.61 -0.28 -18.12
C LYS A 279 18.93 0.98 -17.31
N ASP A 280 18.60 0.95 -16.01
CA ASP A 280 18.78 2.06 -15.07
C ASP A 280 17.92 3.31 -15.31
N ALA A 281 16.99 3.31 -16.28
CA ALA A 281 16.09 4.43 -16.54
C ALA A 281 15.23 4.81 -15.31
N TRP A 282 14.96 3.89 -14.40
CA TRP A 282 14.26 4.17 -13.14
C TRP A 282 14.88 5.33 -12.35
N ARG A 283 16.21 5.59 -12.49
CA ARG A 283 16.92 6.67 -11.81
C ARG A 283 16.41 8.05 -12.23
N ASP A 284 15.86 8.20 -13.43
CA ASP A 284 15.27 9.43 -13.92
C ASP A 284 14.07 9.91 -13.09
N TRP A 285 13.41 8.98 -12.39
CA TRP A 285 12.28 9.28 -11.51
C TRP A 285 12.64 9.18 -10.03
N TRP A 286 13.66 8.37 -9.67
CA TRP A 286 13.96 8.05 -8.28
C TRP A 286 15.28 8.64 -7.74
N ALA A 287 16.17 9.07 -8.64
CA ALA A 287 17.44 9.72 -8.32
C ALA A 287 17.54 11.13 -8.94
N ASN A 288 16.41 11.70 -9.29
CA ASN A 288 16.30 13.02 -9.95
C ASN A 288 15.48 13.97 -9.06
N PRO A 289 16.07 14.99 -8.46
CA PRO A 289 15.36 15.92 -7.56
C PRO A 289 14.29 16.77 -8.27
N LYS A 290 14.27 16.78 -9.62
CA LYS A 290 13.25 17.48 -10.41
C LYS A 290 12.07 16.57 -10.80
N ALA A 291 12.16 15.26 -10.57
CA ALA A 291 11.05 14.37 -10.83
C ALA A 291 9.92 14.62 -9.83
N ARG A 292 8.68 14.52 -10.31
CA ARG A 292 7.49 14.62 -9.48
C ARG A 292 6.82 13.27 -9.34
N GLN A 293 6.61 12.85 -8.12
CA GLN A 293 6.01 11.55 -7.80
C GLN A 293 4.65 11.77 -7.15
N PHE A 294 3.60 11.25 -7.76
CA PHE A 294 2.22 11.31 -7.28
C PHE A 294 1.77 9.94 -6.80
N TYR A 295 1.28 9.86 -5.56
CA TYR A 295 0.84 8.61 -4.93
C TYR A 295 -0.67 8.61 -4.72
N PHE A 296 -1.41 7.92 -5.59
CA PHE A 296 -2.87 7.81 -5.50
C PHE A 296 -3.26 6.69 -4.55
N ILE A 297 -3.89 7.04 -3.44
CA ILE A 297 -4.20 6.12 -2.34
C ILE A 297 -5.61 6.35 -1.78
N GLY A 298 -6.10 5.42 -0.96
CA GLY A 298 -7.24 5.64 -0.08
C GLY A 298 -6.79 6.26 1.26
N LYS A 299 -7.69 6.97 1.94
CA LYS A 299 -7.42 7.67 3.21
C LYS A 299 -6.83 6.78 4.31
N ASP A 300 -7.16 5.52 4.32
CA ASP A 300 -6.65 4.53 5.26
C ASP A 300 -5.14 4.24 5.13
N ASN A 301 -4.53 4.70 4.04
CA ASN A 301 -3.11 4.55 3.75
C ASN A 301 -2.29 5.83 3.99
N ILE A 302 -2.89 6.93 4.47
CA ILE A 302 -2.22 8.22 4.68
C ILE A 302 -0.97 8.07 5.54
N PHE A 303 -1.05 7.39 6.68
CA PHE A 303 0.10 7.22 7.58
C PHE A 303 1.29 6.56 6.87
N PHE A 304 1.06 5.51 6.09
CA PHE A 304 2.12 4.78 5.42
C PHE A 304 2.80 5.60 4.32
N HIS A 305 2.07 6.49 3.66
CA HIS A 305 2.59 7.29 2.54
C HIS A 305 3.09 8.68 2.95
N CYS A 306 2.51 9.27 4.00
CA CYS A 306 2.91 10.59 4.48
C CYS A 306 3.98 10.54 5.57
N SER A 307 4.11 9.43 6.29
CA SER A 307 5.07 9.29 7.39
C SER A 307 6.07 8.17 7.16
N GLN A 308 5.62 6.92 7.03
CA GLN A 308 6.52 5.78 6.98
C GLN A 308 7.35 5.73 5.69
N TRP A 309 6.73 5.91 4.52
CA TRP A 309 7.44 5.86 3.24
C TRP A 309 8.49 6.97 3.08
N PRO A 310 8.18 8.25 3.34
CA PRO A 310 9.21 9.29 3.36
C PRO A 310 10.33 9.00 4.35
N ALA A 311 10.00 8.50 5.56
CA ALA A 311 11.01 8.11 6.55
C ALA A 311 11.93 6.99 6.04
N GLN A 312 11.37 5.97 5.36
CA GLN A 312 12.18 4.90 4.75
C GLN A 312 13.11 5.45 3.67
N LEU A 313 12.63 6.32 2.79
CA LEU A 313 13.46 6.92 1.73
C LEU A 313 14.57 7.80 2.31
N MET A 314 14.26 8.67 3.27
CA MET A 314 15.23 9.54 3.93
C MET A 314 16.24 8.74 4.74
N GLY A 315 15.74 7.78 5.53
CA GLY A 315 16.59 6.95 6.39
C GLY A 315 17.49 5.99 5.61
N ALA A 316 17.03 5.45 4.49
CA ALA A 316 17.87 4.62 3.61
C ALA A 316 18.95 5.46 2.91
N GLY A 317 18.58 6.67 2.47
CA GLY A 317 19.51 7.64 1.91
C GLY A 317 20.38 7.07 0.77
N SER A 318 21.63 7.49 0.71
CA SER A 318 22.60 6.98 -0.27
C SER A 318 23.03 5.54 -0.02
N ALA A 319 22.90 5.03 1.21
CA ALA A 319 23.27 3.65 1.54
C ALA A 319 22.47 2.61 0.73
N PHE A 320 21.22 2.94 0.34
CA PHE A 320 20.46 2.09 -0.56
C PHE A 320 21.16 1.89 -1.90
N MET A 321 21.69 2.96 -2.50
CA MET A 321 22.37 2.88 -3.80
C MET A 321 23.65 2.05 -3.70
N ASP A 322 24.40 2.19 -2.61
CA ASP A 322 25.62 1.42 -2.37
C ASP A 322 25.33 -0.09 -2.22
N ILE A 323 24.22 -0.44 -1.60
CA ILE A 323 23.83 -1.83 -1.34
C ILE A 323 23.16 -2.46 -2.57
N PHE A 324 22.19 -1.75 -3.16
CA PHE A 324 21.37 -2.29 -4.25
C PHE A 324 22.14 -2.37 -5.58
N ALA A 325 22.88 -1.31 -5.92
CA ALA A 325 23.61 -1.17 -7.18
C ALA A 325 24.98 -0.55 -6.92
N PRO A 326 25.90 -1.30 -6.29
CA PRO A 326 27.23 -0.79 -5.96
C PRO A 326 27.96 -0.31 -7.22
N SER A 327 28.43 0.93 -7.19
CA SER A 327 29.25 1.49 -8.25
C SER A 327 30.70 0.98 -8.13
N PRO A 328 31.38 0.68 -9.24
CA PRO A 328 32.82 0.38 -9.21
C PRO A 328 33.68 1.53 -8.68
N GLN A 329 33.17 2.76 -8.74
CA GLN A 329 33.81 3.95 -8.17
C GLN A 329 32.95 4.43 -6.99
N PRO A 330 33.47 4.42 -5.75
CA PRO A 330 32.74 4.97 -4.61
C PRO A 330 32.47 6.47 -4.85
N SER A 331 31.25 6.89 -4.55
CA SER A 331 30.91 8.33 -4.54
C SER A 331 31.79 9.04 -3.52
N PRO A 332 32.24 10.27 -3.79
CA PRO A 332 32.96 11.06 -2.79
C PRO A 332 32.16 11.10 -1.48
N GLU A 333 32.86 10.98 -0.34
CA GLU A 333 32.22 11.03 0.97
C GLU A 333 31.39 12.31 1.10
N GLY A 334 30.08 12.16 1.30
CA GLY A 334 29.14 13.24 1.59
C GLY A 334 28.10 13.61 0.50
N GLU A 335 28.25 13.18 -0.75
CA GLU A 335 27.33 13.49 -1.85
C GLU A 335 26.68 12.24 -2.49
N GLY A 336 26.25 11.28 -1.69
CA GLY A 336 25.53 10.11 -2.20
C GLY A 336 24.18 10.48 -2.84
N VAL A 337 23.81 9.78 -3.91
CA VAL A 337 22.52 9.96 -4.60
C VAL A 337 21.38 9.67 -3.62
N LYS A 338 20.56 10.67 -3.33
CA LYS A 338 19.36 10.55 -2.49
C LYS A 338 18.18 10.10 -3.33
N LEU A 339 17.32 9.28 -2.75
CA LEU A 339 16.05 8.90 -3.37
C LEU A 339 15.07 10.09 -3.37
N THR A 340 14.37 10.26 -4.49
CA THR A 340 13.35 11.30 -4.65
C THR A 340 12.15 11.03 -3.73
N LEU A 341 11.74 12.05 -2.98
CA LEU A 341 10.58 11.97 -2.09
C LEU A 341 9.27 12.22 -2.85
N PRO A 342 8.13 11.74 -2.33
CA PRO A 342 6.82 12.04 -2.90
C PRO A 342 6.64 13.56 -3.12
N PHE A 343 6.12 13.93 -4.29
CA PHE A 343 5.74 15.31 -4.57
C PHE A 343 4.35 15.58 -4.00
N ASP A 344 3.38 14.72 -4.30
CA ASP A 344 2.01 14.81 -3.79
C ASP A 344 1.43 13.43 -3.49
N ILE A 345 0.52 13.37 -2.54
CA ILE A 345 -0.14 12.14 -2.09
C ILE A 345 -1.66 12.37 -2.13
N PRO A 346 -2.29 12.31 -3.32
CA PRO A 346 -3.72 12.43 -3.46
C PRO A 346 -4.46 11.26 -2.79
N ALA A 347 -4.85 11.43 -1.52
CA ALA A 347 -5.63 10.44 -0.78
C ALA A 347 -7.12 10.73 -0.94
N ASN A 348 -7.85 9.78 -1.52
CA ASN A 348 -9.30 9.87 -1.65
C ASN A 348 -10.01 9.28 -0.42
N GLN A 349 -11.18 9.82 -0.13
CA GLN A 349 -12.13 9.30 0.83
C GLN A 349 -12.76 8.00 0.30
N PHE A 350 -13.79 7.46 0.96
CA PHE A 350 -14.42 6.22 0.51
C PHE A 350 -15.64 6.48 -0.38
N MET A 351 -15.82 5.62 -1.36
CA MET A 351 -17.11 5.48 -2.01
C MET A 351 -17.92 4.42 -1.27
N ASN A 352 -19.12 4.78 -0.88
CA ASN A 352 -20.10 3.91 -0.24
C ASN A 352 -21.06 3.30 -1.27
N LEU A 353 -21.91 2.41 -0.84
CA LEU A 353 -23.02 1.86 -1.61
C LEU A 353 -24.29 1.95 -0.77
N GLU A 354 -25.30 2.72 -1.24
CA GLU A 354 -26.54 2.96 -0.53
C GLU A 354 -26.33 3.42 0.93
N GLY A 355 -25.44 4.40 1.10
CA GLY A 355 -25.08 4.97 2.40
C GLY A 355 -24.26 4.09 3.33
N LYS A 356 -23.81 2.90 2.88
CA LYS A 356 -23.02 1.96 3.67
C LYS A 356 -21.66 1.74 3.05
N LYS A 357 -20.64 1.61 3.90
CA LYS A 357 -19.27 1.28 3.46
C LYS A 357 -19.28 0.00 2.62
N ILE A 358 -18.70 0.07 1.42
CA ILE A 358 -18.44 -1.10 0.57
C ILE A 358 -17.56 -2.10 1.33
N SER A 359 -17.91 -3.38 1.26
CA SER A 359 -17.23 -4.46 1.95
C SER A 359 -17.17 -5.73 1.11
N GLY A 360 -16.00 -6.06 0.56
CA GLY A 360 -15.80 -7.30 -0.19
C GLY A 360 -16.08 -8.55 0.64
N SER A 361 -15.67 -8.58 1.92
CA SER A 361 -15.88 -9.73 2.80
C SER A 361 -17.35 -10.01 3.14
N ARG A 362 -18.21 -8.99 3.02
CA ARG A 362 -19.67 -9.10 3.21
C ARG A 362 -20.44 -9.22 1.90
N ASN A 363 -19.75 -9.28 0.77
CA ASN A 363 -20.31 -9.25 -0.57
C ASN A 363 -21.27 -8.04 -0.79
N TRP A 364 -20.95 -6.90 -0.16
CA TRP A 364 -21.65 -5.64 -0.29
C TRP A 364 -20.82 -4.68 -1.12
N ALA A 365 -20.87 -4.85 -2.44
CA ALA A 365 -20.04 -4.11 -3.38
C ALA A 365 -20.65 -4.10 -4.78
N VAL A 366 -20.32 -3.08 -5.57
CA VAL A 366 -20.43 -3.11 -7.03
C VAL A 366 -19.08 -3.57 -7.56
N TRP A 367 -19.01 -4.85 -7.98
CA TRP A 367 -17.79 -5.42 -8.48
C TRP A 367 -17.43 -4.89 -9.86
N GLY A 368 -16.17 -4.52 -10.07
CA GLY A 368 -15.75 -3.90 -11.33
C GLY A 368 -15.98 -4.80 -12.55
N ARG A 369 -15.70 -6.11 -12.41
CA ARG A 369 -15.94 -7.08 -13.47
C ARG A 369 -17.44 -7.19 -13.81
N ASP A 370 -18.31 -7.33 -12.82
CA ASP A 370 -19.75 -7.43 -13.01
C ASP A 370 -20.32 -6.16 -13.65
N ALA A 371 -19.84 -4.99 -13.23
CA ALA A 371 -20.24 -3.73 -13.83
C ALA A 371 -19.92 -3.67 -15.34
N LEU A 372 -18.73 -4.13 -15.73
CA LEU A 372 -18.30 -4.17 -17.12
C LEU A 372 -19.09 -5.18 -18.00
N THR A 373 -19.75 -6.17 -17.39
CA THR A 373 -20.64 -7.09 -18.18
C THR A 373 -21.95 -6.43 -18.56
N ARG A 374 -22.32 -5.31 -17.91
CA ARG A 374 -23.62 -4.68 -18.04
C ARG A 374 -23.57 -3.27 -18.63
N TYR A 375 -22.47 -2.59 -18.46
CA TYR A 375 -22.33 -1.18 -18.79
C TYR A 375 -21.05 -0.93 -19.57
N ASP A 376 -21.11 0.09 -20.44
CA ASP A 376 -19.97 0.56 -21.19
C ASP A 376 -18.88 1.12 -20.24
N PRO A 377 -17.60 0.79 -20.44
CA PRO A 377 -16.51 1.28 -19.61
C PRO A 377 -16.42 2.81 -19.58
N ASP A 378 -16.74 3.53 -20.65
CA ASP A 378 -16.69 4.99 -20.67
C ASP A 378 -17.78 5.61 -19.80
N ALA A 379 -18.98 5.03 -19.79
CA ALA A 379 -20.06 5.46 -18.88
C ALA A 379 -19.68 5.25 -17.40
N LEU A 380 -19.06 4.10 -17.08
CA LEU A 380 -18.56 3.81 -15.74
C LEU A 380 -17.44 4.77 -15.35
N ARG A 381 -16.44 4.96 -16.23
CA ARG A 381 -15.33 5.90 -16.01
C ARG A 381 -15.83 7.32 -15.75
N TYR A 382 -16.78 7.79 -16.56
CA TYR A 382 -17.35 9.12 -16.40
C TYR A 382 -18.01 9.27 -15.03
N TYR A 383 -18.93 8.36 -14.67
CA TYR A 383 -19.64 8.43 -13.40
C TYR A 383 -18.70 8.36 -12.19
N LEU A 384 -17.72 7.45 -12.20
CA LEU A 384 -16.72 7.31 -11.15
C LEU A 384 -15.82 8.54 -11.03
N THR A 385 -15.59 9.24 -12.14
CA THR A 385 -14.77 10.47 -12.15
C THR A 385 -15.54 11.65 -11.56
N VAL A 386 -16.77 11.89 -12.01
CA VAL A 386 -17.57 13.03 -11.50
C VAL A 386 -18.04 12.84 -10.06
N ASN A 387 -18.10 11.60 -9.59
CA ASN A 387 -18.48 11.23 -8.23
C ASN A 387 -17.28 10.78 -7.37
N MET A 388 -16.08 11.17 -7.77
CA MET A 388 -14.84 10.79 -7.07
C MET A 388 -14.82 11.36 -5.64
N PRO A 389 -14.51 10.56 -4.62
CA PRO A 389 -14.55 10.99 -3.22
C PRO A 389 -13.27 11.77 -2.82
N GLU A 390 -12.99 12.92 -3.43
CA GLU A 390 -11.76 13.67 -3.21
C GLU A 390 -11.69 14.35 -1.83
N ALA A 391 -12.77 15.00 -1.40
CA ALA A 391 -12.81 15.80 -0.16
C ALA A 391 -13.66 15.15 0.93
N LYS A 392 -14.65 14.36 0.55
CA LYS A 392 -15.58 13.65 1.45
C LYS A 392 -16.00 12.32 0.84
N ASP A 393 -16.53 11.43 1.67
CA ASP A 393 -17.11 10.18 1.18
C ASP A 393 -18.21 10.47 0.14
N SER A 394 -18.25 9.69 -0.93
CA SER A 394 -19.31 9.69 -1.93
C SER A 394 -20.14 8.40 -1.84
N ASP A 395 -21.20 8.32 -2.61
CA ASP A 395 -22.06 7.14 -2.65
C ASP A 395 -22.27 6.69 -4.09
N TRP A 396 -22.31 5.38 -4.33
CA TRP A 396 -22.77 4.83 -5.59
C TRP A 396 -24.30 4.81 -5.58
N ASP A 397 -24.90 5.54 -6.49
CA ASP A 397 -26.34 5.58 -6.71
C ASP A 397 -26.69 5.19 -8.15
N TRP A 398 -27.53 4.18 -8.32
CA TRP A 398 -27.90 3.67 -9.63
C TRP A 398 -28.75 4.64 -10.44
N ALA A 399 -29.65 5.38 -9.79
CA ALA A 399 -30.49 6.37 -10.47
C ALA A 399 -29.65 7.56 -10.94
N GLU A 400 -28.70 8.02 -10.13
CA GLU A 400 -27.76 9.06 -10.50
C GLU A 400 -26.82 8.60 -11.64
N PHE A 401 -26.33 7.37 -11.61
CA PHE A 401 -25.52 6.80 -12.69
C PHE A 401 -26.25 6.88 -14.03
N VAL A 402 -27.50 6.44 -14.08
CA VAL A 402 -28.33 6.49 -15.28
C VAL A 402 -28.61 7.94 -15.71
N ALA A 403 -28.95 8.81 -14.75
CA ALA A 403 -29.25 10.20 -15.04
C ALA A 403 -28.05 10.95 -15.63
N ARG A 404 -26.86 10.79 -15.07
CA ARG A 404 -25.63 11.41 -15.58
C ARG A 404 -25.24 10.87 -16.96
N ASN A 405 -25.32 9.55 -17.16
CA ASN A 405 -25.08 8.98 -18.48
C ASN A 405 -26.00 9.61 -19.53
N ASN A 406 -27.29 9.66 -19.27
CA ASN A 406 -28.27 10.14 -20.25
C ASN A 406 -28.20 11.66 -20.47
N ASN A 407 -28.05 12.45 -19.42
CA ASN A 407 -28.13 13.91 -19.50
C ASN A 407 -26.79 14.56 -19.84
N GLU A 408 -25.68 13.97 -19.38
CA GLU A 408 -24.36 14.56 -19.51
C GLU A 408 -23.56 13.92 -20.66
N LEU A 409 -23.44 12.60 -20.74
CA LEU A 409 -22.74 11.95 -21.83
C LEU A 409 -23.59 11.94 -23.12
N VAL A 410 -24.79 11.42 -23.09
CA VAL A 410 -25.59 11.26 -24.31
C VAL A 410 -26.15 12.60 -24.78
N ALA A 411 -26.89 13.33 -23.93
CA ALA A 411 -27.57 14.54 -24.35
C ALA A 411 -26.65 15.76 -24.51
N THR A 412 -25.55 15.86 -23.74
CA THR A 412 -24.65 17.02 -23.83
C THR A 412 -23.44 16.71 -24.71
N TRP A 413 -22.62 15.73 -24.30
CA TRP A 413 -21.42 15.41 -25.06
C TRP A 413 -21.71 14.78 -26.43
N GLY A 414 -22.68 13.85 -26.49
CA GLY A 414 -23.06 13.21 -27.75
C GLY A 414 -23.66 14.19 -28.79
N ASN A 415 -24.27 15.30 -28.35
CA ASN A 415 -24.73 16.35 -29.26
C ASN A 415 -23.63 17.33 -29.66
N LEU A 416 -22.50 17.36 -28.95
CA LEU A 416 -21.33 18.20 -29.28
C LEU A 416 -20.43 17.52 -30.32
N ALA A 417 -20.35 16.20 -30.29
CA ALA A 417 -19.54 15.38 -31.18
C ALA A 417 -20.25 15.15 -32.53
#